data_637a5bc7d8dd8387ceb62bf1bce49605
#
_entry.id   637a5bc7d8dd8387ceb62bf1bce49605
#
_cell.length_a   1.000
_cell.length_b   1.000
_cell.length_c   1.000
_cell.angle_alpha   90.00
_cell.angle_beta   90.00
_cell.angle_gamma   90.00
#
_symmetry.space_group_name_H-M   'P 1'
#
loop_
_entity.id
_entity.type
_entity.pdbx_description
1 polymer ?
#
loop_
_entity_poly.entity_id
_entity_poly.type
_entity_poly.pdbx_seq_one_letter_code
_entity_poly.pdbx_strand_id
1 'polypeptide(L)'
;MLTEFGNWIEQGLTWVIEHFDEPLWNITIVILLGVGLFFTITTGIVQLRLFPASIREMWFGRAAEGNSLTPFQAFATGLASRVGVGNISGVATAIALGGEGAVFWMWVTAFIGMSSAFAESTLAQVFKIQDKDGSFRGGPAYYITQGLKSRCLAVAFAVSLIFPFGFAFNSVQANSIVEATKNAWNWQGEYVGMVLVVLTAAIIFGGVKRIATISSSVVPMMALFYLIMAVIILGMHIDMIPTVIANIYKSAFTFQSAAGGMFGALVSKAMMMGIKRGLFSNEAGMGSAPNAAAAAHVKHPVSQGLVQMLGVFVDTMIVCTCTAVIILLSDNYGSETLKSISLTQNALRYHVGEFGVHFLAFILLLFAYSSIIGNYAYAESNIRFIKNKPWFVWSFRLAVLFFVYFGSVKSGNVVWNFADTVMAVMAIINLVAIVLLSPIVWKLMKDYQRQLKEGKEPEFKIDLYPEIKKRVLEHRIWK
;
A
#
# COMPACT_ATOMS: atom_id res chain seq x y z
N MET A 1 -1.75 -33.29 14.79
CA MET A 1 -2.15 -32.11 15.57
C MET A 1 -1.78 -30.77 14.89
N LEU A 2 -0.49 -30.45 14.63
CA LEU A 2 -0.15 -29.18 13.91
C LEU A 2 -0.65 -29.16 12.46
N THR A 3 -0.57 -30.28 11.75
CA THR A 3 -1.11 -30.44 10.38
C THR A 3 -2.63 -30.38 10.33
N GLU A 4 -3.31 -30.97 11.27
CA GLU A 4 -4.79 -30.96 11.36
C GLU A 4 -5.30 -29.57 11.72
N PHE A 5 -4.65 -28.88 12.66
CA PHE A 5 -4.97 -27.48 12.99
C PHE A 5 -4.73 -26.56 11.78
N GLY A 6 -3.65 -26.78 11.01
CA GLY A 6 -3.39 -26.07 9.77
C GLY A 6 -4.48 -26.30 8.71
N ASN A 7 -4.94 -27.52 8.55
CA ASN A 7 -6.01 -27.87 7.61
C ASN A 7 -7.37 -27.27 8.03
N TRP A 8 -7.67 -27.23 9.34
CA TRP A 8 -8.89 -26.62 9.85
C TRP A 8 -8.92 -25.11 9.60
N ILE A 9 -7.78 -24.41 9.84
CA ILE A 9 -7.65 -22.99 9.49
C ILE A 9 -7.83 -22.79 7.98
N GLU A 10 -7.18 -23.59 7.16
CA GLU A 10 -7.28 -23.51 5.70
C GLU A 10 -8.71 -23.69 5.20
N GLN A 11 -9.45 -24.67 5.73
CA GLN A 11 -10.86 -24.89 5.41
C GLN A 11 -11.75 -23.72 5.84
N GLY A 12 -11.55 -23.17 7.04
CA GLY A 12 -12.29 -22.00 7.53
C GLY A 12 -12.03 -20.76 6.67
N LEU A 13 -10.78 -20.52 6.30
CA LEU A 13 -10.40 -19.42 5.41
C LEU A 13 -11.01 -19.59 4.01
N THR A 14 -10.95 -20.78 3.44
CA THR A 14 -11.53 -21.09 2.13
C THR A 14 -13.04 -20.83 2.12
N TRP A 15 -13.75 -21.26 3.16
CA TRP A 15 -15.19 -21.01 3.28
C TRP A 15 -15.52 -19.50 3.31
N VAL A 16 -14.77 -18.72 4.08
CA VAL A 16 -14.93 -17.24 4.13
C VAL A 16 -14.69 -16.62 2.77
N ILE A 17 -13.62 -17.03 2.09
CA ILE A 17 -13.25 -16.51 0.78
C ILE A 17 -14.36 -16.81 -0.25
N GLU A 18 -14.81 -18.05 -0.34
CA GLU A 18 -15.81 -18.47 -1.33
C GLU A 18 -17.15 -17.75 -1.17
N HIS A 19 -17.54 -17.40 0.05
CA HIS A 19 -18.85 -16.80 0.32
C HIS A 19 -18.84 -15.27 0.38
N PHE A 20 -17.73 -14.66 0.73
CA PHE A 20 -17.68 -13.21 1.01
C PHE A 20 -16.78 -12.41 0.08
N ASP A 21 -15.76 -12.98 -0.56
CA ASP A 21 -14.76 -12.21 -1.31
C ASP A 21 -15.41 -11.44 -2.48
N GLU A 22 -16.10 -12.09 -3.38
CA GLU A 22 -16.65 -11.45 -4.57
C GLU A 22 -17.74 -10.40 -4.24
N PRO A 23 -18.77 -10.69 -3.42
CA PRO A 23 -19.75 -9.68 -3.03
C PRO A 23 -19.13 -8.47 -2.31
N LEU A 24 -18.17 -8.72 -1.43
CA LEU A 24 -17.47 -7.68 -0.67
C LEU A 24 -16.66 -6.76 -1.60
N TRP A 25 -15.97 -7.34 -2.59
CA TRP A 25 -15.20 -6.57 -3.56
C TRP A 25 -16.06 -5.76 -4.51
N ASN A 26 -17.21 -6.25 -4.94
CA ASN A 26 -18.15 -5.48 -5.76
C ASN A 26 -18.59 -4.20 -5.02
N ILE A 27 -18.86 -4.28 -3.73
CA ILE A 27 -19.19 -3.13 -2.89
C ILE A 27 -17.97 -2.22 -2.70
N THR A 28 -16.81 -2.82 -2.40
CA THR A 28 -15.56 -2.08 -2.14
C THR A 28 -15.13 -1.24 -3.34
N ILE A 29 -15.23 -1.80 -4.56
CA ILE A 29 -14.90 -1.09 -5.79
C ILE A 29 -15.75 0.16 -5.97
N VAL A 30 -17.06 0.04 -5.77
CA VAL A 30 -17.99 1.18 -5.91
C VAL A 30 -17.68 2.27 -4.88
N ILE A 31 -17.44 1.89 -3.63
CA ILE A 31 -17.10 2.83 -2.56
C ILE A 31 -15.74 3.47 -2.84
N LEU A 32 -14.73 2.68 -3.21
CA LEU A 32 -13.37 3.16 -3.48
C LEU A 32 -13.33 4.20 -4.60
N LEU A 33 -13.94 3.86 -5.74
CA LEU A 33 -14.03 4.76 -6.89
C LEU A 33 -14.87 6.00 -6.57
N GLY A 34 -16.01 5.82 -5.89
CA GLY A 34 -16.90 6.91 -5.49
C GLY A 34 -16.23 7.89 -4.54
N VAL A 35 -15.54 7.40 -3.51
CA VAL A 35 -14.84 8.24 -2.53
C VAL A 35 -13.61 8.92 -3.15
N GLY A 36 -12.84 8.20 -3.97
CA GLY A 36 -11.73 8.78 -4.69
C GLY A 36 -12.16 9.89 -5.64
N LEU A 37 -13.24 9.68 -6.40
CA LEU A 37 -13.82 10.71 -7.25
C LEU A 37 -14.40 11.89 -6.44
N PHE A 38 -15.07 11.62 -5.33
CA PHE A 38 -15.55 12.64 -4.41
C PHE A 38 -14.41 13.55 -3.92
N PHE A 39 -13.31 12.99 -3.44
CA PHE A 39 -12.17 13.80 -3.02
C PHE A 39 -11.49 14.48 -4.22
N THR A 40 -11.36 13.84 -5.36
CA THR A 40 -10.82 14.45 -6.58
C THR A 40 -11.58 15.72 -6.96
N ILE A 41 -12.91 15.66 -6.99
CA ILE A 41 -13.76 16.81 -7.35
C ILE A 41 -13.73 17.87 -6.25
N THR A 42 -13.94 17.49 -4.99
CA THR A 42 -14.07 18.44 -3.88
C THR A 42 -12.77 19.11 -3.48
N THR A 43 -11.62 18.52 -3.79
CA THR A 43 -10.30 19.14 -3.63
C THR A 43 -9.84 19.91 -4.87
N GLY A 44 -10.64 19.93 -5.95
CA GLY A 44 -10.31 20.58 -7.21
C GLY A 44 -9.09 19.96 -7.87
N ILE A 45 -9.10 18.64 -8.02
CA ILE A 45 -8.05 17.81 -8.64
C ILE A 45 -6.68 18.08 -7.98
N VAL A 46 -6.61 17.86 -6.66
CA VAL A 46 -5.39 18.08 -5.86
C VAL A 46 -4.17 17.35 -6.44
N GLN A 47 -4.38 16.19 -7.06
CA GLN A 47 -3.35 15.36 -7.68
C GLN A 47 -2.55 16.10 -8.77
N LEU A 48 -3.18 16.98 -9.51
CA LEU A 48 -2.51 17.78 -10.55
C LEU A 48 -2.09 19.14 -10.01
N ARG A 49 -3.01 19.82 -9.34
CA ARG A 49 -2.82 21.22 -8.92
C ARG A 49 -1.71 21.40 -7.88
N LEU A 50 -1.58 20.47 -6.94
CA LEU A 50 -0.57 20.53 -5.90
C LEU A 50 0.56 19.48 -6.07
N PHE A 51 0.67 18.88 -7.24
CA PHE A 51 1.74 17.91 -7.53
C PHE A 51 3.15 18.51 -7.34
N PRO A 52 3.48 19.71 -7.84
CA PRO A 52 4.79 20.31 -7.58
C PRO A 52 5.04 20.57 -6.08
N ALA A 53 3.99 20.93 -5.34
CA ALA A 53 4.10 21.11 -3.89
C ALA A 53 4.40 19.78 -3.17
N SER A 54 3.87 18.65 -3.65
CA SER A 54 4.15 17.34 -3.05
C SER A 54 5.63 16.96 -3.12
N ILE A 55 6.30 17.26 -4.24
CA ILE A 55 7.74 17.04 -4.43
C ILE A 55 8.54 17.96 -3.49
N ARG A 56 8.15 19.24 -3.39
CA ARG A 56 8.79 20.20 -2.49
C ARG A 56 8.68 19.76 -1.03
N GLU A 57 7.50 19.37 -0.57
CA GLU A 57 7.27 18.94 0.82
C GLU A 57 8.05 17.67 1.17
N MET A 58 8.24 16.76 0.22
CA MET A 58 9.03 15.55 0.41
C MET A 58 10.51 15.85 0.66
N TRP A 59 11.12 16.76 -0.14
CA TRP A 59 12.55 17.02 -0.10
C TRP A 59 12.94 18.12 0.88
N PHE A 60 12.15 19.20 0.98
CA PHE A 60 12.46 20.40 1.72
C PHE A 60 11.58 20.60 2.96
N GLY A 61 10.87 19.52 3.36
CA GLY A 61 10.07 19.55 4.57
C GLY A 61 10.91 19.66 5.84
N ARG A 62 10.22 19.85 6.96
CA ARG A 62 10.85 20.10 8.28
C ARG A 62 11.78 18.95 8.69
N ALA A 63 12.93 19.29 9.29
CA ALA A 63 13.82 18.30 9.88
C ALA A 63 13.16 17.56 11.04
N ALA A 64 13.55 16.30 11.25
CA ALA A 64 13.08 15.52 12.39
C ALA A 64 13.55 16.13 13.71
N GLU A 65 12.69 16.11 14.71
CA GLU A 65 13.02 16.45 16.09
C GLU A 65 12.90 15.20 16.98
N GLY A 66 13.92 14.94 17.78
CA GLY A 66 13.94 13.77 18.66
C GLY A 66 13.84 12.44 17.90
N ASN A 67 12.84 11.65 18.23
CA ASN A 67 12.54 10.36 17.62
C ASN A 67 11.46 10.42 16.53
N SER A 68 11.04 11.63 16.11
CA SER A 68 10.13 11.80 14.97
C SER A 68 10.82 11.51 13.63
N LEU A 69 10.02 11.34 12.56
CA LEU A 69 10.53 11.13 11.20
C LEU A 69 10.52 12.43 10.40
N THR A 70 11.45 12.55 9.45
CA THR A 70 11.36 13.58 8.40
C THR A 70 10.22 13.23 7.42
N PRO A 71 9.70 14.20 6.62
CA PRO A 71 8.75 13.91 5.55
C PRO A 71 9.26 12.84 4.58
N PHE A 72 10.54 12.88 4.21
CA PHE A 72 11.17 11.89 3.34
C PHE A 72 11.24 10.50 4.00
N GLN A 73 11.58 10.41 5.29
CA GLN A 73 11.58 9.12 6.01
C GLN A 73 10.17 8.52 6.10
N ALA A 74 9.14 9.34 6.33
CA ALA A 74 7.76 8.90 6.33
C ALA A 74 7.29 8.46 4.92
N PHE A 75 7.70 9.19 3.87
CA PHE A 75 7.50 8.81 2.48
C PHE A 75 8.15 7.45 2.18
N ALA A 76 9.43 7.29 2.51
CA ALA A 76 10.17 6.05 2.27
C ALA A 76 9.62 4.87 3.07
N THR A 77 9.15 5.09 4.31
CA THR A 77 8.47 4.06 5.11
C THR A 77 7.14 3.66 4.48
N GLY A 78 6.35 4.64 4.00
CA GLY A 78 5.13 4.38 3.26
C GLY A 78 5.38 3.68 1.93
N LEU A 79 6.43 4.06 1.22
CA LEU A 79 6.82 3.44 -0.03
C LEU A 79 7.40 2.03 0.18
N ALA A 80 8.07 1.77 1.31
CA ALA A 80 8.56 0.44 1.68
C ALA A 80 7.43 -0.59 1.81
N SER A 81 6.29 -0.21 2.38
CA SER A 81 5.11 -1.07 2.45
C SER A 81 4.50 -1.31 1.06
N ARG A 82 4.35 -0.25 0.27
CA ARG A 82 3.72 -0.25 -1.05
C ARG A 82 4.56 -0.96 -2.11
N VAL A 83 5.83 -0.52 -2.30
CA VAL A 83 6.72 -1.08 -3.32
C VAL A 83 7.24 -2.44 -2.88
N GLY A 84 6.52 -3.46 -3.28
CA GLY A 84 6.75 -4.85 -2.89
C GLY A 84 6.27 -5.84 -3.95
N VAL A 85 5.73 -6.93 -3.45
CA VAL A 85 5.14 -7.99 -4.30
C VAL A 85 3.97 -7.44 -5.14
N GLY A 86 3.23 -6.44 -4.65
CA GLY A 86 2.12 -5.82 -5.39
C GLY A 86 2.52 -5.28 -6.76
N ASN A 87 3.68 -4.62 -6.84
CA ASN A 87 4.18 -4.02 -8.08
C ASN A 87 4.70 -5.04 -9.10
N ILE A 88 5.05 -6.24 -8.68
CA ILE A 88 5.63 -7.28 -9.54
C ILE A 88 4.60 -8.41 -9.75
N SER A 89 4.35 -9.19 -8.71
CA SER A 89 3.41 -10.31 -8.75
C SER A 89 1.95 -9.86 -8.87
N GLY A 90 1.59 -8.76 -8.20
CA GLY A 90 0.25 -8.18 -8.29
C GLY A 90 -0.09 -7.75 -9.72
N VAL A 91 0.81 -7.01 -10.37
CA VAL A 91 0.64 -6.60 -11.79
C VAL A 91 0.58 -7.80 -12.70
N ALA A 92 1.48 -8.78 -12.54
CA ALA A 92 1.47 -10.02 -13.33
C ALA A 92 0.15 -10.77 -13.16
N THR A 93 -0.36 -10.88 -11.93
CA THR A 93 -1.66 -11.51 -11.63
C THR A 93 -2.82 -10.71 -12.25
N ALA A 94 -2.77 -9.37 -12.21
CA ALA A 94 -3.77 -8.52 -12.85
C ALA A 94 -3.84 -8.78 -14.36
N ILE A 95 -2.70 -8.85 -15.04
CA ILE A 95 -2.61 -9.13 -16.48
C ILE A 95 -3.05 -10.57 -16.79
N ALA A 96 -2.55 -11.56 -16.04
CA ALA A 96 -2.87 -12.97 -16.27
C ALA A 96 -4.37 -13.29 -16.10
N LEU A 97 -5.04 -12.67 -15.13
CA LEU A 97 -6.44 -12.93 -14.81
C LEU A 97 -7.42 -11.93 -15.42
N GLY A 98 -7.02 -10.67 -15.55
CA GLY A 98 -7.87 -9.59 -16.03
C GLY A 98 -7.56 -9.14 -17.46
N GLY A 99 -6.47 -9.64 -18.07
CA GLY A 99 -5.99 -9.19 -19.38
C GLY A 99 -5.25 -7.83 -19.29
N GLU A 100 -4.80 -7.35 -20.45
CA GLU A 100 -4.05 -6.08 -20.57
C GLU A 100 -4.83 -4.87 -20.01
N GLY A 101 -6.17 -4.88 -20.15
CA GLY A 101 -7.05 -3.83 -19.66
C GLY A 101 -7.03 -3.62 -18.14
N ALA A 102 -6.57 -4.61 -17.36
CA ALA A 102 -6.41 -4.46 -15.92
C ALA A 102 -5.41 -3.34 -15.56
N VAL A 103 -4.40 -3.12 -16.40
CA VAL A 103 -3.40 -2.05 -16.21
C VAL A 103 -4.06 -0.66 -16.27
N PHE A 104 -5.00 -0.45 -17.19
CA PHE A 104 -5.78 0.79 -17.25
C PHE A 104 -6.53 1.05 -15.94
N TRP A 105 -7.18 0.03 -15.39
CA TRP A 105 -7.93 0.16 -14.15
C TRP A 105 -7.03 0.34 -12.93
N MET A 106 -5.80 -0.17 -12.95
CA MET A 106 -4.77 0.18 -11.97
C MET A 106 -4.42 1.67 -12.03
N TRP A 107 -4.25 2.25 -13.23
CA TRP A 107 -3.99 3.69 -13.39
C TRP A 107 -5.15 4.56 -12.90
N VAL A 108 -6.39 4.18 -13.24
CA VAL A 108 -7.58 4.89 -12.76
C VAL A 108 -7.65 4.86 -11.24
N THR A 109 -7.47 3.68 -10.64
CA THR A 109 -7.49 3.52 -9.16
C THR A 109 -6.39 4.34 -8.50
N ALA A 110 -5.18 4.37 -9.07
CA ALA A 110 -4.09 5.17 -8.54
C ALA A 110 -4.40 6.67 -8.65
N PHE A 111 -4.83 7.15 -9.82
CA PHE A 111 -5.09 8.57 -10.04
C PHE A 111 -6.16 9.12 -9.09
N ILE A 112 -7.32 8.47 -9.01
CA ILE A 112 -8.37 8.90 -8.09
C ILE A 112 -8.02 8.60 -6.62
N GLY A 113 -7.33 7.49 -6.35
CA GLY A 113 -6.85 7.11 -5.03
C GLY A 113 -5.83 8.08 -4.44
N MET A 114 -5.03 8.78 -5.27
CA MET A 114 -4.14 9.85 -4.81
C MET A 114 -4.86 10.89 -3.95
N SER A 115 -6.11 11.24 -4.28
CA SER A 115 -6.91 12.20 -3.50
C SER A 115 -7.39 11.61 -2.17
N SER A 116 -7.72 10.32 -2.13
CA SER A 116 -8.04 9.60 -0.88
C SER A 116 -6.82 9.50 0.02
N ALA A 117 -5.66 9.16 -0.52
CA ALA A 117 -4.39 9.11 0.21
C ALA A 117 -4.00 10.49 0.78
N PHE A 118 -4.26 11.57 0.03
CA PHE A 118 -4.12 12.94 0.51
C PHE A 118 -5.00 13.20 1.73
N ALA A 119 -6.28 12.85 1.65
CA ALA A 119 -7.25 13.12 2.70
C ALA A 119 -6.94 12.34 3.98
N GLU A 120 -6.73 11.01 3.89
CA GLU A 120 -6.46 10.16 5.03
C GLU A 120 -5.15 10.51 5.74
N SER A 121 -4.11 10.86 4.99
CA SER A 121 -2.80 11.22 5.56
C SER A 121 -2.80 12.62 6.18
N THR A 122 -3.59 13.56 5.62
CA THR A 122 -3.83 14.86 6.25
C THR A 122 -4.55 14.69 7.60
N LEU A 123 -5.60 13.86 7.66
CA LEU A 123 -6.31 13.56 8.90
C LEU A 123 -5.41 12.87 9.93
N ALA A 124 -4.58 11.93 9.50
CA ALA A 124 -3.65 11.24 10.39
C ALA A 124 -2.67 12.20 11.07
N GLN A 125 -2.21 13.21 10.36
CA GLN A 125 -1.36 14.25 10.93
C GLN A 125 -2.10 15.12 11.95
N VAL A 126 -3.33 15.54 11.66
CA VAL A 126 -4.12 16.37 12.59
C VAL A 126 -4.34 15.67 13.93
N PHE A 127 -4.67 14.39 13.89
CA PHE A 127 -5.06 13.59 15.06
C PHE A 127 -3.94 12.71 15.62
N LYS A 128 -2.68 12.98 15.27
CA LYS A 128 -1.54 12.25 15.83
C LYS A 128 -1.35 12.55 17.31
N ILE A 129 -0.72 11.61 17.99
CA ILE A 129 -0.30 11.75 19.40
C ILE A 129 1.20 11.63 19.50
N GLN A 130 1.78 12.18 20.55
CA GLN A 130 3.20 12.09 20.86
C GLN A 130 3.44 11.08 21.98
N ASP A 131 4.37 10.15 21.75
CA ASP A 131 4.84 9.22 22.78
C ASP A 131 5.85 9.89 23.72
N LYS A 132 6.11 9.22 24.86
CA LYS A 132 7.07 9.69 25.87
C LYS A 132 8.50 9.84 25.33
N ASP A 133 8.86 9.10 24.31
CA ASP A 133 10.16 9.15 23.65
C ASP A 133 10.27 10.22 22.56
N GLY A 134 9.23 11.05 22.38
CA GLY A 134 9.16 12.10 21.39
C GLY A 134 8.74 11.65 19.99
N SER A 135 8.51 10.35 19.76
CA SER A 135 7.97 9.85 18.50
C SER A 135 6.48 10.17 18.35
N PHE A 136 6.00 10.22 17.09
CA PHE A 136 4.57 10.42 16.81
C PHE A 136 3.92 9.12 16.34
N ARG A 137 2.65 8.95 16.71
CA ARG A 137 1.75 7.89 16.24
C ARG A 137 0.40 8.47 15.83
N GLY A 138 -0.21 7.85 14.84
CA GLY A 138 -1.53 8.23 14.36
C GLY A 138 -2.04 7.22 13.34
N GLY A 139 -2.96 7.65 12.50
CA GLY A 139 -3.62 6.82 11.50
C GLY A 139 -5.13 6.73 11.76
N PRO A 140 -5.87 5.86 11.02
CA PRO A 140 -7.32 5.83 11.08
C PRO A 140 -7.89 5.56 12.48
N ALA A 141 -7.30 4.64 13.24
CA ALA A 141 -7.77 4.37 14.60
C ALA A 141 -7.79 5.64 15.48
N TYR A 142 -6.84 6.54 15.27
CA TYR A 142 -6.72 7.79 16.03
C TYR A 142 -7.72 8.85 15.53
N TYR A 143 -7.84 9.09 14.22
CA TYR A 143 -8.79 10.08 13.73
C TYR A 143 -10.25 9.61 13.82
N ILE A 144 -10.52 8.29 13.78
CA ILE A 144 -11.85 7.76 14.08
C ILE A 144 -12.22 7.99 15.55
N THR A 145 -11.30 7.69 16.48
CA THR A 145 -11.53 7.90 17.92
C THR A 145 -11.77 9.37 18.24
N GLN A 146 -10.89 10.25 17.76
CA GLN A 146 -10.90 11.67 18.12
C GLN A 146 -11.88 12.47 17.25
N GLY A 147 -11.86 12.26 15.95
CA GLY A 147 -12.67 13.00 14.97
C GLY A 147 -14.13 12.57 14.94
N LEU A 148 -14.43 11.26 14.96
CA LEU A 148 -15.79 10.71 14.96
C LEU A 148 -16.28 10.32 16.35
N LYS A 149 -15.43 10.38 17.38
CA LYS A 149 -15.74 10.00 18.77
C LYS A 149 -16.25 8.55 18.90
N SER A 150 -15.82 7.66 18.01
CA SER A 150 -16.24 6.25 17.99
C SER A 150 -15.06 5.32 18.31
N ARG A 151 -14.94 4.90 19.56
CA ARG A 151 -13.91 3.96 19.99
C ARG A 151 -14.16 2.57 19.42
N CYS A 152 -15.41 2.14 19.29
CA CYS A 152 -15.77 0.85 18.73
C CYS A 152 -15.31 0.73 17.27
N LEU A 153 -15.66 1.72 16.42
CA LEU A 153 -15.25 1.73 15.02
C LEU A 153 -13.73 1.84 14.87
N ALA A 154 -13.06 2.58 15.75
CA ALA A 154 -11.60 2.69 15.77
C ALA A 154 -10.91 1.37 16.09
N VAL A 155 -11.45 0.60 17.06
CA VAL A 155 -10.94 -0.74 17.38
C VAL A 155 -11.22 -1.73 16.25
N ALA A 156 -12.43 -1.67 15.65
CA ALA A 156 -12.76 -2.48 14.47
C ALA A 156 -11.78 -2.22 13.32
N PHE A 157 -11.45 -0.94 13.04
CA PHE A 157 -10.43 -0.59 12.05
C PHE A 157 -9.04 -1.13 12.46
N ALA A 158 -8.61 -0.91 13.71
CA ALA A 158 -7.30 -1.37 14.16
C ALA A 158 -7.14 -2.89 14.01
N VAL A 159 -8.17 -3.65 14.36
CA VAL A 159 -8.18 -5.11 14.18
C VAL A 159 -8.15 -5.46 12.70
N SER A 160 -8.99 -4.83 11.87
CA SER A 160 -9.02 -5.07 10.41
C SER A 160 -7.71 -4.70 9.71
N LEU A 161 -6.88 -3.80 10.28
CA LEU A 161 -5.54 -3.50 9.77
C LEU A 161 -4.49 -4.51 10.27
N ILE A 162 -4.57 -4.96 11.53
CA ILE A 162 -3.59 -5.89 12.10
C ILE A 162 -3.59 -7.22 11.34
N PHE A 163 -4.76 -7.72 10.93
CA PHE A 163 -4.86 -8.98 10.20
C PHE A 163 -4.13 -8.95 8.85
N PRO A 164 -4.41 -8.02 7.92
CA PRO A 164 -3.67 -7.95 6.65
C PRO A 164 -2.19 -7.60 6.87
N PHE A 165 -1.89 -6.49 7.54
CA PHE A 165 -0.52 -5.97 7.63
C PHE A 165 0.35 -6.70 8.64
N GLY A 166 -0.22 -7.26 9.70
CA GLY A 166 0.52 -8.09 10.65
C GLY A 166 0.79 -9.50 10.11
N PHE A 167 -0.15 -10.08 9.36
CA PHE A 167 -0.13 -11.50 9.05
C PHE A 167 -0.23 -11.81 7.55
N ALA A 168 -1.35 -11.50 6.90
CA ALA A 168 -1.63 -11.95 5.54
C ALA A 168 -0.62 -11.39 4.52
N PHE A 169 -0.43 -10.07 4.48
CA PHE A 169 0.49 -9.44 3.53
C PHE A 169 1.94 -9.85 3.77
N ASN A 170 2.35 -10.02 5.03
CA ASN A 170 3.69 -10.52 5.34
C ASN A 170 3.89 -11.96 4.85
N SER A 171 2.85 -12.79 4.94
CA SER A 171 2.88 -14.14 4.36
C SER A 171 2.95 -14.12 2.83
N VAL A 172 2.22 -13.20 2.16
CA VAL A 172 2.30 -12.99 0.70
C VAL A 172 3.71 -12.58 0.28
N GLN A 173 4.32 -11.63 1.01
CA GLN A 173 5.68 -11.18 0.71
C GLN A 173 6.68 -12.34 0.84
N ALA A 174 6.63 -13.09 1.94
CA ALA A 174 7.51 -14.23 2.18
C ALA A 174 7.32 -15.35 1.14
N ASN A 175 6.07 -15.69 0.79
CA ASN A 175 5.75 -16.67 -0.24
C ASN A 175 6.35 -16.28 -1.60
N SER A 176 6.22 -15.02 -1.96
CA SER A 176 6.71 -14.50 -3.23
C SER A 176 8.24 -14.49 -3.31
N ILE A 177 8.94 -14.22 -2.21
CA ILE A 177 10.40 -14.36 -2.13
C ILE A 177 10.80 -15.81 -2.39
N VAL A 178 10.09 -16.76 -1.76
CA VAL A 178 10.35 -18.21 -1.94
C VAL A 178 10.12 -18.63 -3.39
N GLU A 179 9.02 -18.22 -4.00
CA GLU A 179 8.73 -18.52 -5.41
C GLU A 179 9.84 -18.00 -6.33
N ALA A 180 10.26 -16.74 -6.17
CA ALA A 180 11.30 -16.13 -6.99
C ALA A 180 12.66 -16.80 -6.81
N THR A 181 13.07 -17.09 -5.56
CA THR A 181 14.35 -17.72 -5.25
C THR A 181 14.40 -19.19 -5.65
N LYS A 182 13.26 -19.89 -5.56
CA LYS A 182 13.14 -21.25 -6.07
C LYS A 182 13.30 -21.30 -7.58
N ASN A 183 12.66 -20.38 -8.32
CA ASN A 183 12.77 -20.33 -9.78
C ASN A 183 14.17 -19.93 -10.25
N ALA A 184 14.87 -19.04 -9.52
CA ALA A 184 16.18 -18.53 -9.90
C ALA A 184 17.35 -19.43 -9.44
N TRP A 185 17.27 -19.97 -8.22
CA TRP A 185 18.38 -20.64 -7.54
C TRP A 185 18.05 -22.01 -6.96
N ASN A 186 16.81 -22.49 -7.15
CA ASN A 186 16.29 -23.74 -6.60
C ASN A 186 16.40 -23.83 -5.06
N TRP A 187 16.30 -22.70 -4.35
CA TRP A 187 16.33 -22.68 -2.90
C TRP A 187 15.04 -23.24 -2.29
N GLN A 188 15.20 -23.99 -1.19
CA GLN A 188 14.05 -24.56 -0.47
C GLN A 188 13.39 -23.51 0.40
N GLY A 189 12.04 -23.48 0.41
CA GLY A 189 11.24 -22.49 1.10
C GLY A 189 11.47 -22.43 2.61
N GLU A 190 11.73 -23.59 3.24
CA GLU A 190 12.00 -23.66 4.68
C GLU A 190 13.28 -22.89 5.07
N TYR A 191 14.35 -23.02 4.30
CA TYR A 191 15.62 -22.30 4.58
C TYR A 191 15.46 -20.80 4.32
N VAL A 192 14.82 -20.42 3.21
CA VAL A 192 14.52 -19.03 2.89
C VAL A 192 13.65 -18.41 4.01
N GLY A 193 12.63 -19.13 4.46
CA GLY A 193 11.75 -18.70 5.55
C GLY A 193 12.50 -18.49 6.87
N MET A 194 13.41 -19.39 7.25
CA MET A 194 14.23 -19.22 8.45
C MET A 194 15.12 -17.97 8.37
N VAL A 195 15.75 -17.74 7.22
CA VAL A 195 16.57 -16.54 7.00
C VAL A 195 15.74 -15.28 7.12
N LEU A 196 14.54 -15.24 6.48
CA LEU A 196 13.62 -14.11 6.55
C LEU A 196 13.17 -13.83 7.99
N VAL A 197 12.87 -14.86 8.79
CA VAL A 197 12.50 -14.72 10.20
C VAL A 197 13.63 -14.06 10.99
N VAL A 198 14.87 -14.54 10.84
CA VAL A 198 16.04 -13.99 11.55
C VAL A 198 16.27 -12.52 11.16
N LEU A 199 16.25 -12.21 9.86
CA LEU A 199 16.43 -10.84 9.36
C LEU A 199 15.31 -9.92 9.85
N THR A 200 14.05 -10.39 9.78
CA THR A 200 12.89 -9.62 10.23
C THR A 200 12.98 -9.35 11.74
N ALA A 201 13.30 -10.36 12.55
CA ALA A 201 13.50 -10.19 13.98
C ALA A 201 14.58 -9.13 14.28
N ALA A 202 15.72 -9.20 13.60
CA ALA A 202 16.83 -8.25 13.80
C ALA A 202 16.41 -6.77 13.58
N ILE A 203 15.41 -6.51 12.71
CA ILE A 203 14.95 -5.15 12.43
C ILE A 203 13.78 -4.74 13.33
N ILE A 204 12.74 -5.57 13.44
CA ILE A 204 11.51 -5.18 14.15
C ILE A 204 11.74 -4.95 15.65
N PHE A 205 12.72 -5.60 16.25
CA PHE A 205 13.11 -5.32 17.64
C PHE A 205 13.81 -3.97 17.83
N GLY A 206 14.28 -3.34 16.75
CA GLY A 206 14.87 -1.99 16.78
C GLY A 206 13.89 -0.83 16.71
N GLY A 207 12.57 -1.12 16.55
CA GLY A 207 11.49 -0.12 16.54
C GLY A 207 11.35 0.67 15.22
N VAL A 208 10.33 1.53 15.18
CA VAL A 208 9.90 2.25 13.95
C VAL A 208 11.01 3.14 13.37
N LYS A 209 11.82 3.77 14.19
CA LYS A 209 12.93 4.63 13.71
C LYS A 209 13.97 3.83 12.93
N ARG A 210 14.33 2.63 13.39
CA ARG A 210 15.26 1.73 12.67
C ARG A 210 14.66 1.30 11.33
N ILE A 211 13.38 0.97 11.30
CA ILE A 211 12.64 0.64 10.07
C ILE A 211 12.72 1.81 9.09
N ALA A 212 12.38 3.02 9.54
CA ALA A 212 12.40 4.21 8.70
C ALA A 212 13.80 4.54 8.15
N THR A 213 14.84 4.37 8.96
CA THR A 213 16.24 4.60 8.53
C THR A 213 16.65 3.61 7.44
N ILE A 214 16.33 2.32 7.59
CA ILE A 214 16.62 1.30 6.59
C ILE A 214 15.82 1.55 5.32
N SER A 215 14.51 1.81 5.44
CA SER A 215 13.63 2.08 4.31
C SER A 215 14.07 3.30 3.51
N SER A 216 14.52 4.38 4.16
CA SER A 216 14.97 5.60 3.48
C SER A 216 16.23 5.40 2.62
N SER A 217 17.01 4.36 2.87
CA SER A 217 18.19 4.01 2.08
C SER A 217 17.90 2.93 1.03
N VAL A 218 17.23 1.86 1.45
CA VAL A 218 17.03 0.66 0.60
C VAL A 218 15.98 0.91 -0.48
N VAL A 219 14.85 1.55 -0.12
CA VAL A 219 13.71 1.70 -1.04
C VAL A 219 14.04 2.53 -2.29
N PRO A 220 14.65 3.73 -2.19
CA PRO A 220 15.01 4.48 -3.38
C PRO A 220 16.03 3.75 -4.28
N MET A 221 16.98 3.06 -3.66
CA MET A 221 18.01 2.32 -4.39
C MET A 221 17.40 1.15 -5.18
N MET A 222 16.56 0.34 -4.55
CA MET A 222 15.93 -0.79 -5.22
C MET A 222 14.97 -0.34 -6.33
N ALA A 223 14.18 0.74 -6.08
CA ALA A 223 13.29 1.31 -7.09
C ALA A 223 14.07 1.84 -8.29
N LEU A 224 15.22 2.48 -8.06
CA LEU A 224 16.10 2.98 -9.11
C LEU A 224 16.64 1.85 -9.98
N PHE A 225 17.14 0.75 -9.41
CA PHE A 225 17.62 -0.39 -10.18
C PHE A 225 16.53 -1.03 -11.03
N TYR A 226 15.32 -1.16 -10.46
CA TYR A 226 14.18 -1.70 -11.20
C TYR A 226 13.75 -0.78 -12.34
N LEU A 227 13.73 0.53 -12.10
CA LEU A 227 13.40 1.53 -13.10
C LEU A 227 14.44 1.56 -14.24
N ILE A 228 15.73 1.46 -13.94
CA ILE A 228 16.79 1.37 -14.95
C ILE A 228 16.57 0.15 -15.85
N MET A 229 16.28 -1.01 -15.28
CA MET A 229 15.98 -2.22 -16.05
C MET A 229 14.77 -2.01 -16.98
N ALA A 230 13.70 -1.42 -16.45
CA ALA A 230 12.51 -1.12 -17.23
C ALA A 230 12.79 -0.15 -18.38
N VAL A 231 13.57 0.91 -18.14
CA VAL A 231 13.96 1.89 -19.18
C VAL A 231 14.81 1.24 -20.28
N ILE A 232 15.73 0.33 -19.92
CA ILE A 232 16.53 -0.42 -20.90
C ILE A 232 15.60 -1.26 -21.78
N ILE A 233 14.67 -2.02 -21.20
CA ILE A 233 13.72 -2.86 -21.95
C ILE A 233 12.79 -1.99 -22.84
N LEU A 234 12.27 -0.88 -22.32
CA LEU A 234 11.49 0.08 -23.09
C LEU A 234 12.27 0.63 -24.27
N GLY A 235 13.54 0.97 -24.07
CA GLY A 235 14.42 1.43 -25.15
C GLY A 235 14.65 0.38 -26.25
N MET A 236 14.72 -0.90 -25.88
CA MET A 236 14.87 -2.01 -26.83
C MET A 236 13.63 -2.26 -27.70
N HIS A 237 12.43 -1.86 -27.21
CA HIS A 237 11.14 -2.13 -27.86
C HIS A 237 10.30 -0.86 -28.05
N ILE A 238 10.96 0.28 -28.30
CA ILE A 238 10.31 1.60 -28.36
C ILE A 238 9.21 1.69 -29.42
N ASP A 239 9.37 0.97 -30.52
CA ASP A 239 8.41 0.85 -31.64
C ASP A 239 7.11 0.13 -31.24
N MET A 240 7.16 -0.78 -30.26
CA MET A 240 6.01 -1.55 -29.80
C MET A 240 5.17 -0.80 -28.73
N ILE A 241 5.73 0.22 -28.08
CA ILE A 241 5.07 0.95 -26.99
C ILE A 241 3.69 1.51 -27.37
N PRO A 242 3.51 2.19 -28.53
CA PRO A 242 2.20 2.69 -28.94
C PRO A 242 1.15 1.60 -29.07
N THR A 243 1.55 0.43 -29.59
CA THR A 243 0.67 -0.74 -29.75
C THR A 243 0.25 -1.30 -28.38
N VAL A 244 1.19 -1.45 -27.43
CA VAL A 244 0.89 -1.91 -26.07
C VAL A 244 -0.09 -0.96 -25.39
N ILE A 245 0.14 0.35 -25.47
CA ILE A 245 -0.77 1.34 -24.88
C ILE A 245 -2.16 1.24 -25.52
N ALA A 246 -2.25 1.15 -26.85
CA ALA A 246 -3.53 1.01 -27.55
C ALA A 246 -4.27 -0.27 -27.13
N ASN A 247 -3.57 -1.38 -26.96
CA ASN A 247 -4.13 -2.64 -26.48
C ASN A 247 -4.66 -2.54 -25.05
N ILE A 248 -3.91 -1.90 -24.15
CA ILE A 248 -4.37 -1.65 -22.78
C ILE A 248 -5.71 -0.92 -22.78
N TYR A 249 -5.83 0.18 -23.54
CA TYR A 249 -7.10 0.94 -23.65
C TYR A 249 -8.21 0.10 -24.28
N LYS A 250 -7.95 -0.59 -25.38
CA LYS A 250 -8.95 -1.42 -26.07
C LYS A 250 -9.46 -2.55 -25.15
N SER A 251 -8.57 -3.24 -24.48
CA SER A 251 -8.89 -4.35 -23.58
C SER A 251 -9.65 -3.88 -22.31
N ALA A 252 -9.39 -2.67 -21.83
CA ALA A 252 -10.04 -2.13 -20.63
C ALA A 252 -11.56 -1.97 -20.76
N PHE A 253 -12.07 -1.74 -21.98
CA PHE A 253 -13.48 -1.50 -22.29
C PHE A 253 -14.13 -2.65 -23.07
N THR A 254 -13.46 -3.79 -23.20
CA THR A 254 -14.06 -4.98 -23.79
C THR A 254 -15.00 -5.64 -22.75
N PHE A 255 -16.30 -5.38 -22.91
CA PHE A 255 -17.34 -6.02 -22.08
C PHE A 255 -17.56 -7.44 -22.60
N GLN A 256 -17.06 -8.44 -21.90
CA GLN A 256 -17.60 -9.79 -22.03
C GLN A 256 -18.97 -9.76 -21.33
N SER A 257 -20.03 -10.07 -22.08
CA SER A 257 -21.39 -10.21 -21.57
C SER A 257 -21.42 -11.28 -20.47
N ALA A 258 -21.28 -10.87 -19.21
CA ALA A 258 -21.48 -11.73 -18.08
C ALA A 258 -23.00 -11.93 -17.94
N ALA A 259 -23.46 -13.16 -18.07
CA ALA A 259 -24.81 -13.62 -17.70
C ALA A 259 -24.96 -13.54 -16.16
N GLY A 260 -24.98 -12.37 -15.60
CA GLY A 260 -25.11 -12.12 -14.16
C GLY A 260 -25.73 -10.77 -13.92
N GLY A 261 -26.73 -10.70 -13.04
CA GLY A 261 -27.65 -9.59 -12.81
C GLY A 261 -27.05 -8.17 -12.83
N MET A 262 -27.94 -7.17 -12.81
CA MET A 262 -27.69 -5.77 -13.11
C MET A 262 -26.44 -5.13 -12.50
N PHE A 263 -25.91 -5.59 -11.35
CA PHE A 263 -24.67 -5.13 -10.73
C PHE A 263 -23.41 -5.90 -11.20
N GLY A 264 -23.53 -7.19 -11.52
CA GLY A 264 -22.40 -7.99 -12.01
C GLY A 264 -21.97 -7.63 -13.46
N ALA A 265 -22.90 -7.03 -14.24
CA ALA A 265 -22.59 -6.54 -15.58
C ALA A 265 -21.80 -5.21 -15.59
N LEU A 266 -21.73 -4.48 -14.47
CA LEU A 266 -21.03 -3.20 -14.38
C LEU A 266 -19.52 -3.33 -14.13
N VAL A 267 -19.07 -4.45 -13.54
CA VAL A 267 -17.65 -4.66 -13.18
C VAL A 267 -17.06 -5.75 -14.06
N SER A 268 -16.26 -5.35 -15.06
CA SER A 268 -15.52 -6.30 -15.88
C SER A 268 -14.41 -7.02 -15.08
N LYS A 269 -13.99 -8.21 -15.55
CA LYS A 269 -12.87 -8.94 -14.94
C LYS A 269 -11.57 -8.12 -14.95
N ALA A 270 -11.33 -7.35 -16.01
CA ALA A 270 -10.22 -6.41 -16.09
C ALA A 270 -10.30 -5.33 -15.00
N MET A 271 -11.48 -4.74 -14.81
CA MET A 271 -11.74 -3.74 -13.77
C MET A 271 -11.56 -4.32 -12.37
N MET A 272 -12.15 -5.50 -12.10
CA MET A 272 -12.01 -6.19 -10.81
C MET A 272 -10.55 -6.45 -10.47
N MET A 273 -9.80 -7.08 -11.37
CA MET A 273 -8.40 -7.44 -11.15
C MET A 273 -7.52 -6.19 -11.07
N GLY A 274 -7.73 -5.22 -11.95
CA GLY A 274 -6.96 -3.97 -11.93
C GLY A 274 -7.14 -3.18 -10.64
N ILE A 275 -8.36 -3.07 -10.13
CA ILE A 275 -8.63 -2.34 -8.88
C ILE A 275 -8.12 -3.12 -7.66
N LYS A 276 -8.36 -4.43 -7.58
CA LYS A 276 -7.84 -5.28 -6.49
C LYS A 276 -6.31 -5.17 -6.39
N ARG A 277 -5.60 -5.40 -7.49
CA ARG A 277 -4.12 -5.39 -7.52
C ARG A 277 -3.56 -3.97 -7.41
N GLY A 278 -4.25 -2.97 -7.97
CA GLY A 278 -3.92 -1.56 -7.79
C GLY A 278 -3.99 -1.14 -6.33
N LEU A 279 -5.09 -1.44 -5.64
CA LEU A 279 -5.26 -1.13 -4.23
C LEU A 279 -4.25 -1.87 -3.35
N PHE A 280 -4.00 -3.15 -3.63
CA PHE A 280 -3.00 -3.94 -2.92
C PHE A 280 -1.60 -3.32 -3.02
N SER A 281 -1.25 -2.74 -4.18
CA SER A 281 0.04 -2.09 -4.41
C SER A 281 0.11 -0.70 -3.76
N ASN A 282 -0.81 0.21 -4.11
CA ASN A 282 -0.70 1.62 -3.76
C ASN A 282 -1.30 2.00 -2.41
N GLU A 283 -2.11 1.13 -1.79
CA GLU A 283 -2.73 1.31 -0.48
C GLU A 283 -3.64 2.56 -0.35
N ALA A 284 -4.04 3.19 -1.45
CA ALA A 284 -4.75 4.47 -1.42
C ALA A 284 -6.20 4.33 -0.93
N GLY A 285 -6.54 5.00 0.16
CA GLY A 285 -7.86 4.90 0.79
C GLY A 285 -8.05 3.67 1.68
N MET A 286 -7.01 2.85 1.82
CA MET A 286 -7.02 1.66 2.67
C MET A 286 -6.80 2.00 4.16
N GLY A 287 -6.19 3.15 4.44
CA GLY A 287 -5.91 3.60 5.81
C GLY A 287 -4.60 3.06 6.41
N SER A 288 -3.77 2.39 5.62
CA SER A 288 -2.47 1.87 6.06
C SER A 288 -1.39 2.94 6.09
N ALA A 289 -1.16 3.60 4.96
CA ALA A 289 -0.17 4.67 4.80
C ALA A 289 -0.29 5.84 5.79
N PRO A 290 -1.48 6.24 6.25
CA PRO A 290 -1.66 7.23 7.32
C PRO A 290 -0.87 6.94 8.60
N ASN A 291 -0.55 5.68 8.90
CA ASN A 291 0.26 5.32 10.06
C ASN A 291 1.72 5.82 9.92
N ALA A 292 2.31 5.71 8.73
CA ALA A 292 3.62 6.30 8.46
C ALA A 292 3.53 7.84 8.36
N ALA A 293 2.51 8.36 7.69
CA ALA A 293 2.28 9.79 7.57
C ALA A 293 2.27 10.49 8.94
N ALA A 294 1.57 9.91 9.92
CA ALA A 294 1.45 10.46 11.27
C ALA A 294 2.79 10.56 12.02
N ALA A 295 3.75 9.66 11.73
CA ALA A 295 5.05 9.63 12.39
C ALA A 295 5.98 10.79 11.99
N ALA A 296 5.64 11.53 10.92
CA ALA A 296 6.43 12.65 10.44
C ALA A 296 6.25 13.92 11.28
N HIS A 297 7.34 14.69 11.39
CA HIS A 297 7.33 16.04 11.91
C HIS A 297 7.17 17.05 10.77
N VAL A 298 6.06 17.76 10.74
CA VAL A 298 5.73 18.75 9.69
C VAL A 298 5.15 20.02 10.30
N LYS A 299 5.26 21.15 9.57
CA LYS A 299 4.66 22.42 9.98
C LYS A 299 3.15 22.48 9.72
N HIS A 300 2.67 21.78 8.69
CA HIS A 300 1.25 21.76 8.32
C HIS A 300 0.79 20.34 7.99
N PRO A 301 -0.41 19.89 8.47
CA PRO A 301 -0.90 18.53 8.21
C PRO A 301 -1.00 18.16 6.73
N VAL A 302 -1.34 19.11 5.88
CA VAL A 302 -1.46 18.93 4.42
C VAL A 302 -0.14 18.51 3.78
N SER A 303 1.00 18.89 4.35
CA SER A 303 2.32 18.48 3.84
C SER A 303 2.45 16.96 3.70
N GLN A 304 2.03 16.21 4.72
CA GLN A 304 2.06 14.74 4.64
C GLN A 304 0.94 14.15 3.76
N GLY A 305 -0.20 14.83 3.66
CA GLY A 305 -1.20 14.48 2.66
C GLY A 305 -0.63 14.50 1.24
N LEU A 306 0.10 15.57 0.90
CA LEU A 306 0.76 15.73 -0.40
C LEU A 306 1.88 14.70 -0.62
N VAL A 307 2.69 14.44 0.40
CA VAL A 307 3.80 13.48 0.34
C VAL A 307 3.28 12.05 0.12
N GLN A 308 2.22 11.63 0.81
CA GLN A 308 1.65 10.28 0.64
C GLN A 308 0.87 10.14 -0.68
N MET A 309 0.27 11.21 -1.17
CA MET A 309 -0.30 11.28 -2.52
C MET A 309 0.77 11.01 -3.60
N LEU A 310 1.95 11.62 -3.47
CA LEU A 310 3.10 11.36 -4.35
C LEU A 310 3.55 9.89 -4.27
N GLY A 311 3.46 9.26 -3.09
CA GLY A 311 3.76 7.83 -2.92
C GLY A 311 2.88 6.92 -3.76
N VAL A 312 1.58 7.21 -3.87
CA VAL A 312 0.65 6.47 -4.75
C VAL A 312 1.04 6.61 -6.22
N PHE A 313 1.41 7.83 -6.65
CA PHE A 313 1.88 8.09 -8.01
C PHE A 313 3.15 7.28 -8.32
N VAL A 314 4.16 7.34 -7.48
CA VAL A 314 5.43 6.62 -7.68
C VAL A 314 5.19 5.12 -7.74
N ASP A 315 4.40 4.58 -6.81
CA ASP A 315 4.10 3.16 -6.73
C ASP A 315 3.44 2.63 -8.01
N THR A 316 2.30 3.19 -8.39
CA THR A 316 1.48 2.60 -9.44
C THR A 316 1.74 3.21 -10.81
N MET A 317 1.79 4.55 -10.92
CA MET A 317 1.98 5.19 -12.21
C MET A 317 3.40 5.01 -12.77
N ILE A 318 4.38 4.76 -11.88
CA ILE A 318 5.76 4.49 -12.32
C ILE A 318 6.07 3.00 -12.18
N VAL A 319 6.17 2.46 -10.97
CA VAL A 319 6.73 1.10 -10.74
C VAL A 319 5.82 0.00 -11.30
N CYS A 320 4.49 0.04 -11.04
CA CYS A 320 3.58 -0.95 -11.64
C CYS A 320 3.52 -0.84 -13.16
N THR A 321 3.57 0.38 -13.71
CA THR A 321 3.60 0.58 -15.17
C THR A 321 4.85 -0.02 -15.79
N CYS A 322 6.02 0.12 -15.15
CA CYS A 322 7.25 -0.55 -15.59
C CYS A 322 7.07 -2.07 -15.70
N THR A 323 6.52 -2.69 -14.65
CA THR A 323 6.25 -4.13 -14.66
C THR A 323 5.25 -4.52 -15.74
N ALA A 324 4.15 -3.77 -15.89
CA ALA A 324 3.14 -4.04 -16.89
C ALA A 324 3.74 -4.01 -18.31
N VAL A 325 4.54 -3.00 -18.61
CA VAL A 325 5.16 -2.86 -19.94
C VAL A 325 6.21 -3.96 -20.19
N ILE A 326 7.04 -4.31 -19.18
CA ILE A 326 7.97 -5.44 -19.29
C ILE A 326 7.22 -6.73 -19.66
N ILE A 327 6.08 -7.00 -19.02
CA ILE A 327 5.28 -8.20 -19.29
C ILE A 327 4.64 -8.12 -20.68
N LEU A 328 3.99 -7.00 -21.02
CA LEU A 328 3.23 -6.85 -22.26
C LEU A 328 4.10 -6.72 -23.52
N LEU A 329 5.38 -6.41 -23.39
CA LEU A 329 6.37 -6.44 -24.47
C LEU A 329 6.96 -7.84 -24.68
N SER A 330 6.63 -8.85 -23.84
CA SER A 330 7.07 -10.23 -24.01
C SER A 330 6.02 -11.06 -24.77
N ASP A 331 6.46 -12.10 -25.48
CA ASP A 331 5.55 -12.94 -26.30
C ASP A 331 4.67 -13.92 -25.47
N ASN A 332 4.94 -14.09 -24.18
CA ASN A 332 4.39 -15.21 -23.39
C ASN A 332 3.38 -14.83 -22.30
N TYR A 333 2.88 -13.59 -22.28
CA TYR A 333 1.98 -13.13 -21.20
C TYR A 333 0.56 -13.74 -21.26
N GLY A 334 0.16 -14.35 -22.38
CA GLY A 334 -1.11 -15.06 -22.56
C GLY A 334 -1.10 -16.54 -22.13
N SER A 335 0.01 -17.05 -21.59
CA SER A 335 0.12 -18.45 -21.16
C SER A 335 -0.70 -18.72 -19.90
N GLU A 336 -1.61 -19.69 -19.95
CA GLU A 336 -2.43 -20.09 -18.79
C GLU A 336 -1.60 -20.68 -17.63
N THR A 337 -0.40 -21.17 -17.93
CA THR A 337 0.49 -21.81 -16.94
C THR A 337 1.33 -20.82 -16.14
N LEU A 338 1.57 -19.61 -16.67
CA LEU A 338 2.42 -18.61 -16.04
C LEU A 338 1.56 -17.55 -15.32
N LYS A 339 1.71 -17.47 -14.03
CA LYS A 339 0.98 -16.51 -13.17
C LYS A 339 1.95 -15.91 -12.16
N SER A 340 1.55 -14.75 -11.58
CA SER A 340 2.29 -14.17 -10.47
C SER A 340 3.76 -13.87 -10.86
N ILE A 341 4.70 -14.25 -10.02
CA ILE A 341 6.14 -14.00 -10.18
C ILE A 341 6.72 -14.71 -11.40
N SER A 342 6.29 -15.95 -11.67
CA SER A 342 6.78 -16.73 -12.80
C SER A 342 6.53 -16.03 -14.13
N LEU A 343 5.42 -15.29 -14.27
CA LEU A 343 5.13 -14.50 -15.47
C LEU A 343 6.14 -13.35 -15.65
N THR A 344 6.43 -12.59 -14.60
CA THR A 344 7.38 -11.48 -14.67
C THR A 344 8.82 -11.98 -14.88
N GLN A 345 9.19 -13.11 -14.23
CA GLN A 345 10.51 -13.73 -14.45
C GLN A 345 10.68 -14.21 -15.90
N ASN A 346 9.64 -14.79 -16.48
CA ASN A 346 9.66 -15.23 -17.87
C ASN A 346 9.73 -14.05 -18.86
N ALA A 347 9.01 -12.97 -18.57
CA ALA A 347 9.09 -11.75 -19.36
C ALA A 347 10.52 -11.17 -19.36
N LEU A 348 11.15 -11.11 -18.18
CA LEU A 348 12.54 -10.65 -18.09
C LEU A 348 13.53 -11.62 -18.76
N ARG A 349 13.30 -12.95 -18.64
CA ARG A 349 14.09 -13.95 -19.39
C ARG A 349 14.01 -13.72 -20.90
N TYR A 350 12.85 -13.39 -21.42
CA TYR A 350 12.65 -13.06 -22.84
C TYR A 350 13.50 -11.86 -23.27
N HIS A 351 13.53 -10.79 -22.46
CA HIS A 351 14.23 -9.55 -22.81
C HIS A 351 15.74 -9.58 -22.59
N VAL A 352 16.20 -10.16 -21.49
CA VAL A 352 17.59 -10.07 -21.02
C VAL A 352 18.19 -11.43 -20.59
N GLY A 353 17.55 -12.53 -20.99
CA GLY A 353 18.03 -13.89 -20.69
C GLY A 353 17.97 -14.25 -19.20
N GLU A 354 18.75 -15.24 -18.78
CA GLU A 354 18.79 -15.74 -17.38
C GLU A 354 19.17 -14.64 -16.37
N PHE A 355 19.91 -13.63 -16.79
CA PHE A 355 20.21 -12.47 -15.94
C PHE A 355 18.94 -11.83 -15.40
N GLY A 356 17.89 -11.71 -16.22
CA GLY A 356 16.60 -11.15 -15.81
C GLY A 356 15.92 -11.93 -14.69
N VAL A 357 16.02 -13.25 -14.70
CA VAL A 357 15.44 -14.12 -13.66
C VAL A 357 16.18 -13.91 -12.32
N HIS A 358 17.50 -13.89 -12.34
CA HIS A 358 18.32 -13.66 -11.14
C HIS A 358 18.15 -12.22 -10.61
N PHE A 359 18.12 -11.25 -11.51
CA PHE A 359 17.86 -9.84 -11.18
C PHE A 359 16.54 -9.67 -10.48
N LEU A 360 15.43 -10.24 -11.03
CA LEU A 360 14.13 -10.12 -10.41
C LEU A 360 14.08 -10.80 -9.05
N ALA A 361 14.68 -11.98 -8.89
CA ALA A 361 14.72 -12.67 -7.60
C ALA A 361 15.43 -11.82 -6.54
N PHE A 362 16.55 -11.18 -6.90
CA PHE A 362 17.28 -10.29 -6.00
C PHE A 362 16.48 -9.01 -5.67
N ILE A 363 15.92 -8.34 -6.67
CA ILE A 363 15.11 -7.13 -6.47
C ILE A 363 13.86 -7.43 -5.65
N LEU A 364 13.17 -8.54 -5.95
CA LEU A 364 11.98 -8.95 -5.21
C LEU A 364 12.29 -9.28 -3.74
N LEU A 365 13.44 -9.89 -3.47
CA LEU A 365 13.89 -10.10 -2.10
C LEU A 365 13.98 -8.76 -1.35
N LEU A 366 14.54 -7.72 -1.96
CA LEU A 366 14.62 -6.39 -1.35
C LEU A 366 13.22 -5.74 -1.21
N PHE A 367 12.41 -5.76 -2.27
CA PHE A 367 11.06 -5.18 -2.30
C PHE A 367 10.15 -5.84 -1.26
N ALA A 368 10.02 -7.16 -1.33
CA ALA A 368 9.13 -7.89 -0.43
C ALA A 368 9.63 -7.84 1.02
N TYR A 369 10.93 -7.87 1.24
CA TYR A 369 11.48 -7.75 2.58
C TYR A 369 11.24 -6.34 3.17
N SER A 370 11.43 -5.27 2.38
CA SER A 370 11.08 -3.92 2.84
C SER A 370 9.59 -3.78 3.17
N SER A 371 8.71 -4.47 2.40
CA SER A 371 7.27 -4.49 2.70
C SER A 371 6.96 -5.23 4.01
N ILE A 372 7.63 -6.34 4.32
CA ILE A 372 7.45 -7.04 5.61
C ILE A 372 7.71 -6.09 6.79
N ILE A 373 8.80 -5.32 6.74
CA ILE A 373 9.15 -4.39 7.82
C ILE A 373 8.24 -3.15 7.85
N GLY A 374 7.81 -2.64 6.69
CA GLY A 374 6.85 -1.54 6.57
C GLY A 374 5.47 -1.91 7.09
N ASN A 375 4.95 -3.06 6.67
CA ASN A 375 3.68 -3.64 7.13
C ASN A 375 3.67 -3.83 8.65
N TYR A 376 4.77 -4.37 9.20
CA TYR A 376 4.92 -4.51 10.63
C TYR A 376 4.79 -3.16 11.37
N ALA A 377 5.41 -2.08 10.84
CA ALA A 377 5.34 -0.76 11.47
C ALA A 377 3.90 -0.24 11.56
N TYR A 378 3.09 -0.45 10.52
CA TYR A 378 1.66 -0.09 10.53
C TYR A 378 0.87 -0.90 11.54
N ALA A 379 1.07 -2.20 11.55
CA ALA A 379 0.37 -3.10 12.46
C ALA A 379 0.80 -2.85 13.92
N GLU A 380 2.08 -2.58 14.22
CA GLU A 380 2.55 -2.22 15.57
C GLU A 380 1.87 -0.94 16.09
N SER A 381 1.68 0.08 15.23
CA SER A 381 0.96 1.30 15.60
C SER A 381 -0.46 1.00 16.10
N ASN A 382 -1.16 0.08 15.43
CA ASN A 382 -2.52 -0.32 15.76
C ASN A 382 -2.58 -1.28 16.97
N ILE A 383 -1.60 -2.16 17.14
CA ILE A 383 -1.44 -2.97 18.36
C ILE A 383 -1.27 -2.07 19.59
N ARG A 384 -0.41 -1.04 19.49
CA ARG A 384 -0.19 -0.07 20.57
C ARG A 384 -1.42 0.81 20.81
N PHE A 385 -2.23 1.08 19.79
CA PHE A 385 -3.52 1.77 19.96
C PHE A 385 -4.49 0.95 20.79
N ILE A 386 -4.59 -0.37 20.57
CA ILE A 386 -5.46 -1.27 21.33
C ILE A 386 -4.93 -1.42 22.76
N LYS A 387 -3.66 -1.78 22.91
CA LYS A 387 -3.03 -2.02 24.23
C LYS A 387 -1.52 -1.78 24.19
N ASN A 388 -1.08 -0.64 24.72
CA ASN A 388 0.33 -0.28 24.77
C ASN A 388 1.03 -0.90 26.01
N LYS A 389 1.16 -2.25 26.02
CA LYS A 389 1.90 -2.98 27.05
C LYS A 389 3.02 -3.82 26.41
N PRO A 390 4.23 -3.88 27.00
CA PRO A 390 5.37 -4.59 26.40
C PRO A 390 5.07 -6.04 26.05
N TRP A 391 4.45 -6.81 26.94
CA TRP A 391 4.14 -8.21 26.66
C TRP A 391 3.22 -8.41 25.46
N PHE A 392 2.25 -7.49 25.24
CA PHE A 392 1.31 -7.58 24.13
C PHE A 392 1.99 -7.29 22.79
N VAL A 393 2.90 -6.31 22.77
CA VAL A 393 3.74 -6.01 21.59
C VAL A 393 4.70 -7.17 21.30
N TRP A 394 5.29 -7.79 22.33
CA TRP A 394 6.16 -8.96 22.16
C TRP A 394 5.41 -10.16 21.58
N SER A 395 4.22 -10.48 22.10
CA SER A 395 3.37 -11.55 21.55
C SER A 395 3.02 -11.32 20.09
N PHE A 396 2.72 -10.06 19.72
CA PHE A 396 2.46 -9.68 18.33
C PHE A 396 3.71 -9.86 17.44
N ARG A 397 4.89 -9.47 17.90
CA ARG A 397 6.15 -9.69 17.16
C ARG A 397 6.38 -11.16 16.85
N LEU A 398 6.19 -12.03 17.84
CA LEU A 398 6.30 -13.48 17.63
C LEU A 398 5.28 -14.02 16.63
N ALA A 399 4.04 -13.53 16.69
CA ALA A 399 3.01 -13.89 15.71
C ALA A 399 3.39 -13.45 14.28
N VAL A 400 3.92 -12.23 14.11
CA VAL A 400 4.41 -11.76 12.79
C VAL A 400 5.51 -12.67 12.25
N LEU A 401 6.50 -13.02 13.07
CA LEU A 401 7.57 -13.94 12.66
C LEU A 401 7.05 -15.32 12.28
N PHE A 402 6.05 -15.82 13.01
CA PHE A 402 5.37 -17.07 12.67
C PHE A 402 4.70 -16.98 11.28
N PHE A 403 3.97 -15.90 10.98
CA PHE A 403 3.30 -15.73 9.70
C PHE A 403 4.25 -15.48 8.54
N VAL A 404 5.42 -14.89 8.76
CA VAL A 404 6.50 -14.82 7.77
C VAL A 404 7.01 -16.22 7.42
N TYR A 405 7.25 -17.07 8.43
CA TYR A 405 7.62 -18.47 8.18
C TYR A 405 6.50 -19.27 7.52
N PHE A 406 5.27 -19.12 8.01
CA PHE A 406 4.09 -19.78 7.47
C PHE A 406 3.91 -19.49 5.97
N GLY A 407 4.02 -18.23 5.55
CA GLY A 407 3.96 -17.84 4.14
C GLY A 407 5.07 -18.45 3.28
N SER A 408 6.24 -18.71 3.88
CA SER A 408 7.36 -19.35 3.17
C SER A 408 7.15 -20.82 2.85
N VAL A 409 6.28 -21.51 3.60
CA VAL A 409 6.07 -22.98 3.46
C VAL A 409 4.68 -23.36 2.91
N LYS A 410 3.72 -22.43 2.87
CA LYS A 410 2.36 -22.68 2.40
C LYS A 410 2.13 -22.25 0.94
N SER A 411 1.07 -22.80 0.32
CA SER A 411 0.70 -22.45 -1.06
C SER A 411 0.27 -21.00 -1.21
N GLY A 412 0.67 -20.34 -2.30
CA GLY A 412 0.39 -18.93 -2.56
C GLY A 412 -1.09 -18.58 -2.64
N ASN A 413 -1.94 -19.46 -3.20
CA ASN A 413 -3.36 -19.17 -3.42
C ASN A 413 -4.13 -18.85 -2.14
N VAL A 414 -3.94 -19.62 -1.08
CA VAL A 414 -4.62 -19.40 0.22
C VAL A 414 -4.20 -18.07 0.82
N VAL A 415 -2.92 -17.76 0.74
CA VAL A 415 -2.34 -16.54 1.31
C VAL A 415 -2.85 -15.29 0.58
N TRP A 416 -2.89 -15.33 -0.76
CA TRP A 416 -3.38 -14.22 -1.57
C TRP A 416 -4.87 -13.95 -1.38
N ASN A 417 -5.70 -14.98 -1.41
CA ASN A 417 -7.16 -14.84 -1.26
C ASN A 417 -7.53 -14.29 0.12
N PHE A 418 -6.85 -14.78 1.17
CA PHE A 418 -7.05 -14.24 2.52
C PHE A 418 -6.66 -12.75 2.62
N ALA A 419 -5.54 -12.38 2.00
CA ALA A 419 -5.09 -10.99 1.95
C ALA A 419 -6.13 -10.07 1.28
N ASP A 420 -6.72 -10.51 0.17
CA ASP A 420 -7.74 -9.75 -0.57
C ASP A 420 -8.99 -9.49 0.28
N THR A 421 -9.54 -10.52 0.93
CA THR A 421 -10.78 -10.39 1.72
C THR A 421 -10.62 -9.43 2.90
N VAL A 422 -9.53 -9.54 3.66
CA VAL A 422 -9.31 -8.66 4.83
C VAL A 422 -9.00 -7.23 4.43
N MET A 423 -8.35 -7.02 3.28
CA MET A 423 -8.08 -5.70 2.71
C MET A 423 -9.36 -4.93 2.39
N ALA A 424 -10.36 -5.61 1.83
CA ALA A 424 -11.65 -4.98 1.47
C ALA A 424 -12.38 -4.43 2.70
N VAL A 425 -12.43 -5.20 3.79
CA VAL A 425 -13.08 -4.76 5.05
C VAL A 425 -12.40 -3.51 5.61
N MET A 426 -11.08 -3.52 5.66
CA MET A 426 -10.29 -2.40 6.17
C MET A 426 -10.53 -1.12 5.33
N ALA A 427 -10.52 -1.26 4.01
CA ALA A 427 -10.73 -0.14 3.09
C ALA A 427 -12.12 0.49 3.27
N ILE A 428 -13.19 -0.30 3.38
CA ILE A 428 -14.56 0.22 3.59
C ILE A 428 -14.64 1.06 4.86
N ILE A 429 -14.14 0.56 5.99
CA ILE A 429 -14.18 1.28 7.26
C ILE A 429 -13.45 2.63 7.14
N ASN A 430 -12.27 2.63 6.52
CA ASN A 430 -11.48 3.83 6.35
C ASN A 430 -12.14 4.85 5.41
N LEU A 431 -12.64 4.39 4.24
CA LEU A 431 -13.26 5.25 3.24
C LEU A 431 -14.49 5.97 3.81
N VAL A 432 -15.32 5.28 4.59
CA VAL A 432 -16.44 5.90 5.29
C VAL A 432 -15.94 6.94 6.30
N ALA A 433 -14.92 6.63 7.07
CA ALA A 433 -14.38 7.55 8.07
C ALA A 433 -13.83 8.85 7.46
N ILE A 434 -13.05 8.75 6.36
CA ILE A 434 -12.49 9.95 5.73
C ILE A 434 -13.53 10.82 5.06
N VAL A 435 -14.62 10.24 4.51
CA VAL A 435 -15.77 11.02 3.98
C VAL A 435 -16.45 11.79 5.10
N LEU A 436 -16.72 11.17 6.24
CA LEU A 436 -17.35 11.84 7.39
C LEU A 436 -16.45 12.95 7.97
N LEU A 437 -15.12 12.84 7.83
CA LEU A 437 -14.15 13.84 8.29
C LEU A 437 -13.69 14.81 7.18
N SER A 438 -14.25 14.73 5.98
CA SER A 438 -13.87 15.57 4.83
C SER A 438 -13.96 17.08 5.09
N PRO A 439 -14.88 17.62 5.92
CA PRO A 439 -14.89 19.07 6.21
C PRO A 439 -13.60 19.56 6.86
N ILE A 440 -12.91 18.71 7.64
CA ILE A 440 -11.60 19.05 8.23
C ILE A 440 -10.55 19.13 7.13
N VAL A 441 -10.52 18.15 6.22
CA VAL A 441 -9.57 18.13 5.09
C VAL A 441 -9.71 19.39 4.24
N TRP A 442 -10.94 19.79 3.90
CA TRP A 442 -11.17 20.98 3.08
C TRP A 442 -10.73 22.28 3.76
N LYS A 443 -10.98 22.43 5.07
CA LYS A 443 -10.52 23.60 5.84
C LYS A 443 -8.99 23.71 5.82
N LEU A 444 -8.31 22.61 6.11
CA LEU A 444 -6.84 22.57 6.12
C LEU A 444 -6.24 22.81 4.74
N MET A 445 -6.82 22.22 3.70
CA MET A 445 -6.39 22.45 2.33
C MET A 445 -6.53 23.91 1.92
N LYS A 446 -7.66 24.54 2.27
CA LYS A 446 -7.87 25.99 1.99
C LYS A 446 -6.88 26.86 2.74
N ASP A 447 -6.58 26.53 3.99
CA ASP A 447 -5.56 27.25 4.78
C ASP A 447 -4.18 27.13 4.16
N TYR A 448 -3.75 25.92 3.85
CA TYR A 448 -2.47 25.64 3.19
C TYR A 448 -2.34 26.42 1.88
N GLN A 449 -3.36 26.40 1.02
CA GLN A 449 -3.37 27.09 -0.26
C GLN A 449 -3.38 28.62 -0.11
N ARG A 450 -4.07 29.16 0.89
CA ARG A 450 -4.05 30.59 1.18
C ARG A 450 -2.64 31.05 1.53
N GLN A 451 -1.97 30.34 2.44
CA GLN A 451 -0.61 30.67 2.85
C GLN A 451 0.39 30.57 1.69
N LEU A 452 0.26 29.56 0.81
CA LEU A 452 1.07 29.45 -0.41
C LEU A 452 0.86 30.64 -1.35
N LYS A 453 -0.38 31.10 -1.57
CA LYS A 453 -0.69 32.27 -2.41
C LYS A 453 -0.13 33.56 -1.84
N GLU A 454 -0.02 33.66 -0.51
CA GLU A 454 0.60 34.78 0.20
C GLU A 454 2.14 34.71 0.16
N GLY A 455 2.73 33.71 -0.50
CA GLY A 455 4.19 33.50 -0.54
C GLY A 455 4.80 33.05 0.79
N LYS A 456 3.98 32.58 1.73
CA LYS A 456 4.41 32.09 3.04
C LYS A 456 4.70 30.60 3.02
N GLU A 457 5.56 30.14 3.90
CA GLU A 457 5.69 28.72 4.22
C GLU A 457 4.47 28.30 5.06
N PRO A 458 3.66 27.30 4.61
CA PRO A 458 2.45 26.93 5.32
C PRO A 458 2.73 26.39 6.72
N GLU A 459 2.10 26.98 7.72
CA GLU A 459 2.16 26.56 9.12
C GLU A 459 0.75 26.45 9.70
N PHE A 460 0.45 25.33 10.35
CA PHE A 460 -0.85 25.09 10.95
C PHE A 460 -0.86 25.53 12.42
N LYS A 461 -1.74 26.49 12.74
CA LYS A 461 -1.98 26.96 14.11
C LYS A 461 -3.38 26.52 14.53
N ILE A 462 -3.45 25.52 15.41
CA ILE A 462 -4.72 24.91 15.83
C ILE A 462 -5.66 25.90 16.52
N ASP A 463 -5.12 26.95 17.12
CA ASP A 463 -5.90 27.99 17.81
C ASP A 463 -6.83 28.78 16.87
N LEU A 464 -6.50 28.81 15.57
CA LEU A 464 -7.34 29.41 14.54
C LEU A 464 -8.57 28.54 14.18
N TYR A 465 -8.62 27.30 14.67
CA TYR A 465 -9.66 26.30 14.33
C TYR A 465 -10.25 25.67 15.61
N PRO A 466 -11.09 26.41 16.38
CA PRO A 466 -11.63 25.92 17.66
C PRO A 466 -12.40 24.62 17.55
N GLU A 467 -13.08 24.36 16.42
CA GLU A 467 -13.84 23.15 16.17
C GLU A 467 -12.94 21.93 15.95
N ILE A 468 -11.73 22.10 15.40
CA ILE A 468 -10.71 21.03 15.27
C ILE A 468 -10.04 20.85 16.63
N LYS A 469 -9.65 21.95 17.29
CA LYS A 469 -8.99 21.93 18.61
C LYS A 469 -9.78 21.14 19.64
N LYS A 470 -11.12 21.28 19.67
CA LYS A 470 -12.01 20.54 20.59
C LYS A 470 -12.01 19.01 20.37
N ARG A 471 -11.56 18.54 19.20
CA ARG A 471 -11.53 17.13 18.86
C ARG A 471 -10.13 16.50 19.05
N VAL A 472 -9.06 17.29 18.95
CA VAL A 472 -7.66 16.83 19.03
C VAL A 472 -7.26 16.68 20.49
N LEU A 473 -6.72 15.51 20.86
CA LEU A 473 -6.25 15.23 22.23
C LEU A 473 -4.98 16.01 22.57
N GLU A 474 -4.02 16.03 21.63
CA GLU A 474 -2.70 16.65 21.86
C GLU A 474 -2.52 17.90 21.00
N HIS A 475 -3.35 18.91 21.27
CA HIS A 475 -3.30 20.19 20.57
C HIS A 475 -1.95 20.95 20.72
N ARG A 476 -1.09 20.56 21.68
CA ARG A 476 0.25 21.16 21.88
C ARG A 476 1.19 20.92 20.72
N ILE A 477 0.97 19.87 19.93
CA ILE A 477 1.77 19.55 18.74
C ILE A 477 1.66 20.65 17.67
N TRP A 478 0.56 21.39 17.67
CA TRP A 478 0.20 22.38 16.64
C TRP A 478 0.12 23.81 17.18
N LYS A 479 1.00 24.17 18.12
CA LYS A 479 1.10 25.52 18.68
C LYS A 479 1.97 26.43 17.84
#